data_8ccbc0113aa5434610cfa5156d3c356a
#
_entry.id   8ccbc0113aa5434610cfa5156d3c356a
#
_cell.length_a   1.000
_cell.length_b   1.000
_cell.length_c   1.000
_cell.angle_alpha   90.00
_cell.angle_beta   90.00
_cell.angle_gamma   90.00
#
_symmetry.space_group_name_H-M   'P 1'
#
loop_
_entity.id
_entity.type
_entity.pdbx_description
1 polymer ?
#
loop_
_entity_poly.entity_id
_entity_poly.type
_entity_poly.pdbx_seq_one_letter_code
_entity_poly.pdbx_strand_id
1 'polypeptide(L)'
;MPSQYDLVRREYLKQLSDYTGRNTILYYSAWLQKSLMANGTFDFGINDNDKTGFMTCIYQLDKTKGLDLILHTPGGDISATESLVVYLQSIFGKDIRVIIPQMAMSAGTMISCSAKEIIMGKHSNLGPIDPQYGMYRAHGIIEEFENIKHEHEVNPLGTQVWGPILSKYTPTLVGECQKVIDWSNGLVKQWLMNNMFNGIPDAETKADSVVENIGSHALTKSHSRHLHIDYLRNLGLNITALEDDAELQDKVLSIHHSTMITISSTKAAKIIENQNGVSFINTIG
;
A
#
# COMPACT_ATOMS: atom_id res chain seq x y z
N MET A 1 -12.08 -10.77 26.59
CA MET A 1 -13.01 -9.64 26.47
C MET A 1 -12.30 -8.53 25.71
N PRO A 2 -13.00 -7.75 24.86
CA PRO A 2 -12.40 -6.60 24.20
C PRO A 2 -11.94 -5.57 25.25
N SER A 3 -10.83 -4.89 24.97
CA SER A 3 -10.35 -3.78 25.82
C SER A 3 -11.25 -2.54 25.63
N GLN A 4 -11.16 -1.58 26.54
CA GLN A 4 -11.84 -0.29 26.37
C GLN A 4 -11.43 0.41 25.07
N TYR A 5 -10.18 0.28 24.63
CA TYR A 5 -9.68 0.82 23.38
C TYR A 5 -10.35 0.19 22.16
N ASP A 6 -10.62 -1.13 22.21
CA ASP A 6 -11.31 -1.83 21.14
C ASP A 6 -12.77 -1.36 21.02
N LEU A 7 -13.44 -1.13 22.12
CA LEU A 7 -14.83 -0.66 22.12
C LEU A 7 -14.97 0.72 21.48
N VAL A 8 -14.07 1.65 21.82
CA VAL A 8 -14.07 3.01 21.25
C VAL A 8 -13.80 2.96 19.74
N ARG A 9 -12.80 2.22 19.31
CA ARG A 9 -12.46 2.08 17.89
C ARG A 9 -13.62 1.49 17.08
N ARG A 10 -14.27 0.43 17.61
CA ARG A 10 -15.42 -0.22 16.98
C ARG A 10 -16.61 0.69 16.83
N GLU A 11 -16.85 1.52 17.83
CA GLU A 11 -17.93 2.51 17.76
C GLU A 11 -17.69 3.50 16.61
N TYR A 12 -16.48 4.01 16.44
CA TYR A 12 -16.15 4.90 15.31
C TYR A 12 -16.20 4.19 13.96
N LEU A 13 -15.78 2.93 13.86
CA LEU A 13 -15.92 2.13 12.65
C LEU A 13 -17.39 1.95 12.26
N LYS A 14 -18.24 1.69 13.25
CA LYS A 14 -19.69 1.59 13.04
C LYS A 14 -20.27 2.91 12.57
N GLN A 15 -19.92 4.03 13.21
CA GLN A 15 -20.40 5.36 12.81
C GLN A 15 -20.01 5.72 11.40
N LEU A 16 -18.79 5.37 10.94
CA LEU A 16 -18.38 5.58 9.56
C LEU A 16 -19.20 4.73 8.60
N SER A 17 -19.40 3.45 8.91
CA SER A 17 -20.20 2.55 8.08
C SER A 17 -21.66 3.01 8.00
N ASP A 18 -22.25 3.46 9.10
CA ASP A 18 -23.61 4.00 9.14
C ASP A 18 -23.72 5.29 8.30
N TYR A 19 -22.72 6.16 8.36
CA TYR A 19 -22.66 7.41 7.60
C TYR A 19 -22.55 7.18 6.10
N THR A 20 -21.63 6.28 5.67
CA THR A 20 -21.41 6.02 4.25
C THR A 20 -22.41 5.03 3.65
N GLY A 21 -23.12 4.26 4.48
CA GLY A 21 -23.96 3.15 4.05
C GLY A 21 -23.18 1.95 3.49
N ARG A 22 -21.85 1.89 3.69
CA ARG A 22 -20.91 0.92 3.11
C ARG A 22 -20.30 0.02 4.17
N ASN A 23 -19.82 -1.15 3.76
CA ASN A 23 -18.96 -1.93 4.64
C ASN A 23 -17.66 -1.18 4.91
N THR A 24 -17.20 -1.20 6.14
CA THR A 24 -15.95 -0.57 6.53
C THR A 24 -15.01 -1.63 7.12
N ILE A 25 -13.82 -1.76 6.56
CA ILE A 25 -12.74 -2.59 7.10
C ILE A 25 -11.53 -1.71 7.34
N LEU A 26 -10.97 -1.84 8.53
CA LEU A 26 -9.72 -1.20 8.94
C LEU A 26 -8.57 -2.19 8.76
N TYR A 27 -7.48 -1.76 8.13
CA TYR A 27 -6.17 -2.42 8.16
C TYR A 27 -5.12 -1.44 8.67
N TYR A 28 -4.54 -1.74 9.81
CA TYR A 28 -3.49 -0.94 10.42
C TYR A 28 -2.28 -1.77 10.81
N SER A 29 -1.10 -1.28 10.46
CA SER A 29 0.19 -1.79 10.90
C SER A 29 0.87 -0.78 11.83
N ALA A 30 1.52 -1.28 12.88
CA ALA A 30 2.16 -0.49 13.93
C ALA A 30 3.65 -0.20 13.67
N TRP A 31 4.10 -0.20 12.41
CA TRP A 31 5.54 -0.06 12.09
C TRP A 31 6.15 1.25 12.63
N LEU A 32 5.39 2.35 12.61
CA LEU A 32 5.87 3.64 13.12
C LEU A 32 6.11 3.63 14.64
N GLN A 33 5.32 2.84 15.38
CA GLN A 33 5.35 2.81 16.84
C GLN A 33 6.21 1.68 17.40
N LYS A 34 6.32 0.56 16.67
CA LYS A 34 6.81 -0.70 17.23
C LYS A 34 7.95 -1.36 16.47
N SER A 35 8.42 -0.83 15.36
CA SER A 35 9.51 -1.44 14.59
C SER A 35 10.76 -1.67 15.42
N LEU A 36 11.14 -0.72 16.29
CA LEU A 36 12.28 -0.84 17.18
C LEU A 36 12.06 -1.88 18.28
N MET A 37 10.83 -2.02 18.78
CA MET A 37 10.48 -2.97 19.84
C MET A 37 10.49 -4.42 19.33
N ALA A 38 10.14 -4.62 18.07
CA ALA A 38 10.08 -5.95 17.48
C ALA A 38 11.46 -6.55 17.12
N ASN A 39 12.54 -5.76 17.14
CA ASN A 39 13.90 -6.21 16.85
C ASN A 39 14.02 -7.09 15.58
N GLY A 40 13.23 -6.79 14.55
CA GLY A 40 13.18 -7.57 13.31
C GLY A 40 12.44 -8.92 13.40
N THR A 41 11.82 -9.26 14.52
CA THR A 41 11.11 -10.54 14.72
C THR A 41 9.65 -10.52 14.25
N PHE A 42 9.11 -9.35 13.91
CA PHE A 42 7.73 -9.17 13.47
C PHE A 42 7.68 -8.48 12.10
N ASP A 43 6.93 -9.07 11.18
CA ASP A 43 6.68 -8.48 9.86
C ASP A 43 5.48 -7.52 9.93
N PHE A 44 5.78 -6.22 9.82
CA PHE A 44 4.78 -5.16 9.75
C PHE A 44 4.23 -4.94 8.34
N GLY A 45 4.86 -5.50 7.32
CA GLY A 45 4.42 -5.43 5.93
C GLY A 45 3.18 -6.27 5.64
N ILE A 46 2.53 -5.99 4.51
CA ILE A 46 1.45 -6.84 3.99
C ILE A 46 2.04 -8.20 3.62
N ASN A 47 1.40 -9.27 4.11
CA ASN A 47 1.82 -10.65 3.86
C ASN A 47 0.60 -11.58 3.76
N ASP A 48 0.82 -12.86 3.42
CA ASP A 48 -0.24 -13.83 3.19
C ASP A 48 -1.16 -14.07 4.40
N ASN A 49 -0.63 -13.89 5.63
CA ASN A 49 -1.44 -14.04 6.84
C ASN A 49 -2.53 -12.97 6.96
N ASP A 50 -2.32 -11.78 6.39
CA ASP A 50 -3.31 -10.70 6.40
C ASP A 50 -4.58 -11.08 5.65
N LYS A 51 -4.47 -11.92 4.59
CA LYS A 51 -5.62 -12.44 3.87
C LYS A 51 -6.56 -13.23 4.77
N THR A 52 -6.05 -13.99 5.74
CA THR A 52 -6.87 -14.68 6.75
C THR A 52 -7.68 -13.69 7.58
N GLY A 53 -7.07 -12.56 7.96
CA GLY A 53 -7.76 -11.48 8.65
C GLY A 53 -8.91 -10.88 7.82
N PHE A 54 -8.66 -10.59 6.54
CA PHE A 54 -9.71 -10.12 5.64
C PHE A 54 -10.83 -11.14 5.43
N MET A 55 -10.50 -12.43 5.24
CA MET A 55 -11.51 -13.50 5.13
C MET A 55 -12.41 -13.53 6.37
N THR A 56 -11.82 -13.42 7.56
CA THR A 56 -12.55 -13.37 8.83
C THR A 56 -13.47 -12.16 8.91
N CYS A 57 -12.97 -10.97 8.57
CA CYS A 57 -13.72 -9.72 8.64
C CYS A 57 -14.84 -9.62 7.58
N ILE A 58 -14.68 -10.27 6.43
CA ILE A 58 -15.65 -10.20 5.31
C ILE A 58 -16.78 -11.21 5.44
N TYR A 59 -16.60 -12.30 6.18
CA TYR A 59 -17.46 -13.48 6.14
C TYR A 59 -18.97 -13.18 6.25
N GLN A 60 -19.39 -12.31 7.17
CA GLN A 60 -20.80 -11.99 7.43
C GLN A 60 -21.24 -10.62 6.89
N LEU A 61 -20.40 -9.93 6.10
CA LEU A 61 -20.76 -8.63 5.55
C LEU A 61 -21.74 -8.77 4.37
N ASP A 62 -22.60 -7.77 4.22
CA ASP A 62 -23.44 -7.60 3.02
C ASP A 62 -22.57 -7.09 1.86
N LYS A 63 -22.21 -8.00 0.94
CA LYS A 63 -21.30 -7.70 -0.18
C LYS A 63 -21.88 -6.70 -1.18
N THR A 64 -23.20 -6.44 -1.16
CA THR A 64 -23.85 -5.48 -2.07
C THR A 64 -23.58 -4.02 -1.70
N LYS A 65 -23.11 -3.76 -0.48
CA LYS A 65 -22.83 -2.41 0.02
C LYS A 65 -21.46 -1.85 -0.36
N GLY A 66 -20.68 -2.60 -1.15
CA GLY A 66 -19.30 -2.21 -1.45
C GLY A 66 -18.40 -2.20 -0.22
N LEU A 67 -17.17 -1.69 -0.38
CA LEU A 67 -16.16 -1.66 0.67
C LEU A 67 -15.49 -0.28 0.77
N ASP A 68 -15.41 0.26 1.98
CA ASP A 68 -14.50 1.32 2.40
C ASP A 68 -13.36 0.69 3.20
N LEU A 69 -12.18 0.64 2.60
CA LEU A 69 -10.97 0.10 3.22
C LEU A 69 -10.14 1.23 3.82
N ILE A 70 -10.10 1.33 5.14
CA ILE A 70 -9.21 2.25 5.85
C ILE A 70 -7.84 1.59 5.94
N LEU A 71 -6.84 2.19 5.29
CA LEU A 71 -5.55 1.57 5.08
C LEU A 71 -4.41 2.40 5.66
N HIS A 72 -3.63 1.80 6.57
CA HIS A 72 -2.41 2.36 7.14
C HIS A 72 -1.32 1.29 7.20
N THR A 73 -0.30 1.40 6.33
CA THR A 73 0.69 0.34 6.10
C THR A 73 2.02 0.86 5.56
N PRO A 74 3.15 0.22 5.90
CA PRO A 74 4.45 0.51 5.26
C PRO A 74 4.55 -0.06 3.83
N GLY A 75 3.60 -0.88 3.40
CA GLY A 75 3.70 -1.72 2.22
C GLY A 75 3.89 -3.18 2.58
N GLY A 76 4.54 -3.96 1.72
CA GLY A 76 4.80 -5.38 1.98
C GLY A 76 5.05 -6.19 0.71
N ASP A 77 4.76 -7.47 0.76
CA ASP A 77 4.99 -8.43 -0.32
C ASP A 77 4.04 -8.21 -1.49
N ILE A 78 4.57 -8.24 -2.72
CA ILE A 78 3.79 -8.00 -3.95
C ILE A 78 2.82 -9.16 -4.20
N SER A 79 3.23 -10.42 -3.98
CA SER A 79 2.39 -11.59 -4.24
C SER A 79 1.22 -11.66 -3.27
N ALA A 80 1.46 -11.36 -2.00
CA ALA A 80 0.42 -11.25 -0.99
C ALA A 80 -0.55 -10.10 -1.31
N THR A 81 -0.02 -8.98 -1.80
CA THR A 81 -0.82 -7.82 -2.22
C THR A 81 -1.70 -8.15 -3.41
N GLU A 82 -1.16 -8.77 -4.45
CA GLU A 82 -1.92 -9.23 -5.61
C GLU A 82 -3.04 -10.19 -5.17
N SER A 83 -2.69 -11.19 -4.37
CA SER A 83 -3.63 -12.18 -3.83
C SER A 83 -4.76 -11.53 -3.03
N LEU A 84 -4.45 -10.51 -2.24
CA LEU A 84 -5.43 -9.75 -1.46
C LEU A 84 -6.35 -8.91 -2.35
N VAL A 85 -5.79 -8.15 -3.31
CA VAL A 85 -6.58 -7.32 -4.24
C VAL A 85 -7.52 -8.18 -5.06
N VAL A 86 -7.03 -9.30 -5.63
CA VAL A 86 -7.88 -10.24 -6.39
C VAL A 86 -9.01 -10.77 -5.51
N TYR A 87 -8.73 -11.12 -4.26
CA TYR A 87 -9.76 -11.57 -3.32
C TYR A 87 -10.80 -10.48 -3.04
N LEU A 88 -10.39 -9.26 -2.71
CA LEU A 88 -11.31 -8.15 -2.44
C LEU A 88 -12.18 -7.82 -3.67
N GLN A 89 -11.58 -7.79 -4.86
CA GLN A 89 -12.31 -7.54 -6.11
C GLN A 89 -13.27 -8.69 -6.46
N SER A 90 -12.94 -9.94 -6.13
CA SER A 90 -13.86 -11.08 -6.33
C SER A 90 -15.11 -11.01 -5.47
N ILE A 91 -15.04 -10.31 -4.32
CA ILE A 91 -16.14 -10.17 -3.36
C ILE A 91 -16.95 -8.90 -3.62
N PHE A 92 -16.31 -7.75 -3.81
CA PHE A 92 -16.95 -6.44 -3.90
C PHE A 92 -16.94 -5.85 -5.32
N GLY A 93 -16.39 -6.58 -6.30
CA GLY A 93 -16.25 -6.09 -7.68
C GLY A 93 -15.40 -4.84 -7.75
N LYS A 94 -15.91 -3.83 -8.47
CA LYS A 94 -15.26 -2.53 -8.62
C LYS A 94 -15.62 -1.55 -7.50
N ASP A 95 -16.55 -1.92 -6.62
CA ASP A 95 -17.09 -1.00 -5.61
C ASP A 95 -16.25 -0.98 -4.32
N ILE A 96 -14.97 -0.68 -4.48
CA ILE A 96 -13.99 -0.52 -3.39
C ILE A 96 -13.49 0.91 -3.39
N ARG A 97 -13.54 1.59 -2.24
CA ARG A 97 -12.85 2.84 -1.98
C ARG A 97 -11.75 2.60 -0.94
N VAL A 98 -10.61 3.24 -1.11
CA VAL A 98 -9.50 3.17 -0.14
C VAL A 98 -9.36 4.52 0.55
N ILE A 99 -9.44 4.51 1.87
CA ILE A 99 -9.32 5.70 2.72
C ILE A 99 -7.95 5.69 3.39
N ILE A 100 -7.18 6.75 3.18
CA ILE A 100 -5.83 6.88 3.72
C ILE A 100 -5.83 7.95 4.81
N PRO A 101 -5.94 7.55 6.09
CA PRO A 101 -5.98 8.52 7.19
C PRO A 101 -4.62 9.17 7.47
N GLN A 102 -3.51 8.50 7.13
CA GLN A 102 -2.17 9.06 7.28
C GLN A 102 -1.23 8.54 6.19
N MET A 103 -0.90 7.26 6.15
CA MET A 103 0.11 6.73 5.23
C MET A 103 -0.23 5.32 4.74
N ALA A 104 -0.14 5.13 3.42
CA ALA A 104 -0.15 3.80 2.81
C ALA A 104 0.96 3.74 1.74
N MET A 105 2.09 3.12 2.10
CA MET A 105 3.31 3.15 1.31
C MET A 105 3.42 1.90 0.42
N SER A 106 4.14 2.00 -0.70
CA SER A 106 4.51 0.87 -1.56
C SER A 106 3.31 -0.02 -1.93
N ALA A 107 3.24 -1.27 -1.44
CA ALA A 107 2.10 -2.16 -1.66
C ALA A 107 0.76 -1.54 -1.21
N GLY A 108 0.75 -0.64 -0.23
CA GLY A 108 -0.44 0.14 0.15
C GLY A 108 -0.88 1.10 -0.96
N THR A 109 0.06 1.70 -1.70
CA THR A 109 -0.22 2.48 -2.91
C THR A 109 -0.78 1.59 -4.02
N MET A 110 -0.22 0.39 -4.20
CA MET A 110 -0.73 -0.58 -5.18
C MET A 110 -2.19 -0.95 -4.90
N ILE A 111 -2.55 -1.24 -3.62
CA ILE A 111 -3.94 -1.49 -3.21
C ILE A 111 -4.81 -0.27 -3.50
N SER A 112 -4.31 0.95 -3.21
CA SER A 112 -5.05 2.19 -3.47
C SER A 112 -5.35 2.38 -4.96
N CYS A 113 -4.39 2.07 -5.84
CA CYS A 113 -4.57 2.10 -7.29
C CYS A 113 -5.55 1.03 -7.82
N SER A 114 -5.83 -0.02 -7.06
CA SER A 114 -6.80 -1.05 -7.42
C SER A 114 -8.26 -0.67 -7.14
N ALA A 115 -8.48 0.41 -6.38
CA ALA A 115 -9.79 0.91 -5.99
C ALA A 115 -10.43 1.80 -7.08
N LYS A 116 -11.74 2.03 -6.99
CA LYS A 116 -12.42 3.00 -7.87
C LYS A 116 -12.12 4.45 -7.49
N GLU A 117 -11.81 4.67 -6.21
CA GLU A 117 -11.62 5.98 -5.62
C GLU A 117 -10.67 5.89 -4.42
N ILE A 118 -9.83 6.88 -4.26
CA ILE A 118 -8.97 7.06 -3.09
C ILE A 118 -9.49 8.28 -2.31
N ILE A 119 -9.61 8.15 -1.00
CA ILE A 119 -9.99 9.25 -0.10
C ILE A 119 -8.78 9.58 0.78
N MET A 120 -8.26 10.80 0.69
CA MET A 120 -7.10 11.25 1.46
C MET A 120 -7.27 12.69 1.90
N GLY A 121 -6.68 13.02 3.07
CA GLY A 121 -6.55 14.41 3.52
C GLY A 121 -5.22 15.05 3.08
N LYS A 122 -5.08 16.36 3.31
CA LYS A 122 -3.83 17.10 3.08
C LYS A 122 -2.65 16.56 3.88
N HIS A 123 -2.92 15.89 4.98
CA HIS A 123 -1.94 15.22 5.86
C HIS A 123 -1.64 13.78 5.43
N SER A 124 -2.38 13.25 4.45
CA SER A 124 -2.25 11.87 4.01
C SER A 124 -1.18 11.72 2.94
N ASN A 125 -0.54 10.55 2.87
CA ASN A 125 0.49 10.25 1.92
C ASN A 125 0.36 8.84 1.35
N LEU A 126 0.63 8.70 0.07
CA LEU A 126 1.01 7.45 -0.56
C LEU A 126 2.53 7.40 -0.76
N GLY A 127 3.07 6.24 -1.10
CA GLY A 127 4.48 6.08 -1.45
C GLY A 127 4.69 5.61 -2.88
N PRO A 128 5.94 5.62 -3.38
CA PRO A 128 6.31 4.97 -4.62
C PRO A 128 6.02 3.47 -4.59
N ILE A 129 5.82 2.90 -5.78
CA ILE A 129 5.61 1.46 -5.96
C ILE A 129 6.87 0.75 -6.47
N ASP A 130 8.03 1.45 -6.53
CA ASP A 130 9.29 0.88 -6.96
C ASP A 130 9.67 -0.35 -6.10
N PRO A 131 9.76 -1.55 -6.68
CA PRO A 131 9.92 -2.76 -5.91
C PRO A 131 11.33 -2.89 -5.32
N GLN A 132 11.41 -3.59 -4.18
CA GLN A 132 12.67 -3.97 -3.56
C GLN A 132 12.99 -5.43 -3.88
N TYR A 133 14.28 -5.73 -4.05
CA TYR A 133 14.82 -7.08 -4.12
C TYR A 133 15.77 -7.29 -2.94
N GLY A 134 15.31 -8.03 -1.94
CA GLY A 134 15.99 -8.08 -0.64
C GLY A 134 16.02 -6.71 0.04
N MET A 135 17.22 -6.21 0.37
CA MET A 135 17.42 -4.88 0.97
C MET A 135 17.68 -3.79 -0.08
N TYR A 136 17.75 -4.14 -1.35
CA TYR A 136 18.11 -3.22 -2.43
C TYR A 136 16.89 -2.88 -3.29
N ARG A 137 16.92 -1.71 -3.91
CA ARG A 137 15.92 -1.32 -4.89
C ARG A 137 16.23 -1.98 -6.22
N ALA A 138 15.24 -2.63 -6.81
CA ALA A 138 15.43 -3.33 -8.08
C ALA A 138 15.90 -2.38 -9.20
N HIS A 139 15.32 -1.18 -9.29
CA HIS A 139 15.77 -0.14 -10.23
C HIS A 139 17.21 0.30 -9.99
N GLY A 140 17.63 0.49 -8.73
CA GLY A 140 19.00 0.90 -8.41
C GLY A 140 20.03 -0.13 -8.81
N ILE A 141 19.70 -1.43 -8.66
CA ILE A 141 20.57 -2.51 -9.13
C ILE A 141 20.73 -2.45 -10.66
N ILE A 142 19.62 -2.31 -11.40
CA ILE A 142 19.67 -2.25 -12.87
C ILE A 142 20.46 -1.03 -13.32
N GLU A 143 20.21 0.15 -12.75
CA GLU A 143 20.91 1.38 -13.07
C GLU A 143 22.42 1.26 -12.82
N GLU A 144 22.83 0.65 -11.71
CA GLU A 144 24.26 0.42 -11.41
C GLU A 144 24.91 -0.49 -12.46
N PHE A 145 24.24 -1.58 -12.87
CA PHE A 145 24.78 -2.47 -13.92
C PHE A 145 24.87 -1.78 -15.29
N GLU A 146 23.91 -0.96 -15.67
CA GLU A 146 23.99 -0.18 -16.92
C GLU A 146 25.10 0.87 -16.85
N ASN A 147 25.32 1.52 -15.72
CA ASN A 147 26.44 2.45 -15.51
C ASN A 147 27.80 1.74 -15.64
N ILE A 148 27.92 0.55 -15.05
CA ILE A 148 29.18 -0.27 -15.18
C ILE A 148 29.44 -0.66 -16.63
N LYS A 149 28.37 -1.06 -17.35
CA LYS A 149 28.49 -1.41 -18.77
C LYS A 149 28.95 -0.22 -19.61
N HIS A 150 28.33 0.96 -19.37
CA HIS A 150 28.75 2.18 -20.04
C HIS A 150 30.18 2.60 -19.70
N GLU A 151 30.60 2.50 -18.44
CA GLU A 151 31.97 2.77 -18.01
C GLU A 151 32.98 1.82 -18.70
N HIS A 152 32.60 0.54 -18.86
CA HIS A 152 33.43 -0.43 -19.59
C HIS A 152 33.63 -0.04 -21.06
N GLU A 153 32.60 0.46 -21.72
CA GLU A 153 32.68 0.91 -23.12
C GLU A 153 33.63 2.10 -23.28
N VAL A 154 33.64 3.02 -22.30
CA VAL A 154 34.44 4.26 -22.32
C VAL A 154 35.87 4.01 -21.82
N ASN A 155 36.03 3.21 -20.76
CA ASN A 155 37.31 2.93 -20.10
C ASN A 155 37.43 1.45 -19.67
N PRO A 156 37.79 0.54 -20.57
CA PRO A 156 37.90 -0.90 -20.27
C PRO A 156 38.81 -1.25 -19.10
N LEU A 157 39.84 -0.44 -18.84
CA LEU A 157 40.78 -0.67 -17.73
C LEU A 157 40.17 -0.31 -16.38
N GLY A 158 39.27 0.67 -16.33
CA GLY A 158 38.54 1.09 -15.12
C GLY A 158 37.67 -0.01 -14.54
N THR A 159 37.18 -0.92 -15.38
CA THR A 159 36.28 -2.01 -14.95
C THR A 159 36.94 -3.06 -14.07
N GLN A 160 38.26 -3.12 -13.98
CA GLN A 160 38.97 -4.02 -13.04
C GLN A 160 38.58 -3.74 -11.58
N VAL A 161 38.20 -2.51 -11.26
CA VAL A 161 37.73 -2.13 -9.92
C VAL A 161 36.35 -2.77 -9.61
N TRP A 162 35.53 -2.97 -10.63
CA TRP A 162 34.19 -3.54 -10.47
C TRP A 162 34.16 -5.06 -10.30
N GLY A 163 35.18 -5.77 -10.75
CA GLY A 163 35.26 -7.23 -10.68
C GLY A 163 34.96 -7.79 -9.27
N PRO A 164 35.63 -7.32 -8.20
CA PRO A 164 35.38 -7.76 -6.82
C PRO A 164 33.97 -7.39 -6.32
N ILE A 165 33.37 -6.33 -6.84
CA ILE A 165 32.03 -5.91 -6.48
C ILE A 165 30.98 -6.81 -7.18
N LEU A 166 31.14 -6.99 -8.50
CA LEU A 166 30.26 -7.82 -9.32
C LEU A 166 30.28 -9.29 -8.88
N SER A 167 31.42 -9.80 -8.39
CA SER A 167 31.50 -11.17 -7.89
C SER A 167 30.62 -11.47 -6.66
N LYS A 168 30.08 -10.44 -6.00
CA LYS A 168 29.15 -10.57 -4.87
C LYS A 168 27.69 -10.72 -5.30
N TYR A 169 27.39 -10.46 -6.57
CA TYR A 169 26.03 -10.57 -7.10
C TYR A 169 25.82 -11.93 -7.78
N THR A 170 24.58 -12.42 -7.69
CA THR A 170 24.21 -13.65 -8.37
C THR A 170 24.00 -13.40 -9.87
N PRO A 171 24.27 -14.36 -10.75
CA PRO A 171 24.14 -14.19 -12.20
C PRO A 171 22.72 -13.80 -12.67
N THR A 172 21.67 -14.17 -11.91
CA THR A 172 20.28 -13.93 -12.27
C THR A 172 19.72 -12.60 -11.72
N LEU A 173 20.49 -11.88 -10.91
CA LEU A 173 20.01 -10.73 -10.13
C LEU A 173 19.34 -9.66 -10.98
N VAL A 174 19.98 -9.23 -12.07
CA VAL A 174 19.45 -8.17 -12.95
C VAL A 174 18.12 -8.62 -13.58
N GLY A 175 18.06 -9.88 -14.05
CA GLY A 175 16.84 -10.44 -14.61
C GLY A 175 15.69 -10.56 -13.59
N GLU A 176 16.01 -10.91 -12.36
CA GLU A 176 14.97 -10.94 -11.28
C GLU A 176 14.51 -9.53 -10.91
N CYS A 177 15.41 -8.55 -10.86
CA CYS A 177 15.03 -7.16 -10.66
C CYS A 177 14.10 -6.65 -11.78
N GLN A 178 14.39 -6.96 -13.04
CA GLN A 178 13.52 -6.56 -14.15
C GLN A 178 12.13 -7.21 -14.04
N LYS A 179 12.07 -8.52 -13.76
CA LYS A 179 10.79 -9.22 -13.61
C LYS A 179 9.92 -8.63 -12.51
N VAL A 180 10.48 -8.29 -11.35
CA VAL A 180 9.70 -7.73 -10.24
C VAL A 180 9.22 -6.31 -10.53
N ILE A 181 9.99 -5.52 -11.30
CA ILE A 181 9.59 -4.20 -11.79
C ILE A 181 8.41 -4.34 -12.77
N ASP A 182 8.57 -5.20 -13.78
CA ASP A 182 7.54 -5.42 -14.80
C ASP A 182 6.25 -5.94 -14.17
N TRP A 183 6.37 -6.85 -13.21
CA TRP A 183 5.22 -7.39 -12.48
C TRP A 183 4.50 -6.32 -11.67
N SER A 184 5.20 -5.57 -10.82
CA SER A 184 4.61 -4.48 -10.03
C SER A 184 3.90 -3.44 -10.90
N ASN A 185 4.59 -2.97 -11.95
CA ASN A 185 4.07 -1.97 -12.88
C ASN A 185 2.86 -2.51 -13.66
N GLY A 186 2.95 -3.76 -14.13
CA GLY A 186 1.88 -4.44 -14.86
C GLY A 186 0.61 -4.58 -14.03
N LEU A 187 0.74 -4.99 -12.76
CA LEU A 187 -0.40 -5.11 -11.85
C LEU A 187 -1.11 -3.76 -11.65
N VAL A 188 -0.36 -2.71 -11.32
CA VAL A 188 -0.94 -1.38 -11.08
C VAL A 188 -1.60 -0.82 -12.35
N LYS A 189 -0.94 -0.94 -13.51
CA LYS A 189 -1.53 -0.55 -14.79
C LYS A 189 -2.85 -1.27 -15.02
N GLN A 190 -2.87 -2.59 -14.86
CA GLN A 190 -4.07 -3.41 -15.08
C GLN A 190 -5.20 -3.01 -14.12
N TRP A 191 -4.91 -2.80 -12.84
CA TRP A 191 -5.92 -2.43 -11.85
C TRP A 191 -6.49 -1.04 -12.10
N LEU A 192 -5.67 -0.06 -12.45
CA LEU A 192 -6.13 1.28 -12.83
C LEU A 192 -7.07 1.22 -14.04
N MET A 193 -6.68 0.51 -15.09
CA MET A 193 -7.50 0.36 -16.31
C MET A 193 -8.82 -0.37 -16.05
N ASN A 194 -8.79 -1.42 -15.23
CA ASN A 194 -9.96 -2.24 -14.98
C ASN A 194 -10.95 -1.60 -13.98
N ASN A 195 -10.51 -0.70 -13.12
CA ASN A 195 -11.35 -0.08 -12.10
C ASN A 195 -11.38 1.45 -12.23
N MET A 196 -10.40 2.17 -11.69
CA MET A 196 -10.42 3.63 -11.57
C MET A 196 -10.59 4.35 -12.92
N PHE A 197 -9.94 3.85 -13.96
CA PHE A 197 -9.99 4.42 -15.33
C PHE A 197 -10.91 3.68 -16.29
N ASN A 198 -11.73 2.76 -15.75
CA ASN A 198 -12.63 1.99 -16.59
C ASN A 198 -13.65 2.90 -17.28
N GLY A 199 -13.70 2.82 -18.63
CA GLY A 199 -14.59 3.64 -19.46
C GLY A 199 -14.12 5.09 -19.67
N ILE A 200 -12.93 5.46 -19.18
CA ILE A 200 -12.35 6.78 -19.45
C ILE A 200 -11.61 6.73 -20.81
N PRO A 201 -11.76 7.74 -21.67
CA PRO A 201 -10.93 7.89 -22.86
C PRO A 201 -9.44 7.91 -22.47
N ASP A 202 -8.59 7.26 -23.27
CA ASP A 202 -7.14 7.19 -23.07
C ASP A 202 -6.71 6.57 -21.72
N ALA A 203 -7.54 5.66 -21.16
CA ALA A 203 -7.28 4.98 -19.89
C ALA A 203 -5.89 4.33 -19.82
N GLU A 204 -5.45 3.72 -20.91
CA GLU A 204 -4.14 3.09 -20.99
C GLU A 204 -3.00 4.11 -20.87
N THR A 205 -3.04 5.17 -21.63
CA THR A 205 -2.03 6.25 -21.58
C THR A 205 -1.97 6.90 -20.20
N LYS A 206 -3.13 7.10 -19.56
CA LYS A 206 -3.20 7.62 -18.19
C LYS A 206 -2.59 6.64 -17.19
N ALA A 207 -2.90 5.35 -17.31
CA ALA A 207 -2.34 4.33 -16.43
C ALA A 207 -0.82 4.23 -16.58
N ASP A 208 -0.30 4.27 -17.82
CA ASP A 208 1.14 4.29 -18.09
C ASP A 208 1.80 5.52 -17.45
N SER A 209 1.22 6.70 -17.60
CA SER A 209 1.74 7.92 -16.98
C SER A 209 1.76 7.84 -15.45
N VAL A 210 0.71 7.30 -14.83
CA VAL A 210 0.68 7.10 -13.37
C VAL A 210 1.79 6.14 -12.96
N VAL A 211 1.87 4.96 -13.59
CA VAL A 211 2.86 3.93 -13.25
C VAL A 211 4.30 4.46 -13.43
N GLU A 212 4.58 5.18 -14.50
CA GLU A 212 5.89 5.79 -14.72
C GLU A 212 6.25 6.77 -13.58
N ASN A 213 5.33 7.62 -13.17
CA ASN A 213 5.59 8.66 -12.17
C ASN A 213 5.71 8.12 -10.73
N ILE A 214 5.01 7.06 -10.38
CA ILE A 214 5.06 6.48 -9.02
C ILE A 214 5.94 5.23 -8.93
N GLY A 215 6.27 4.59 -10.06
CA GLY A 215 7.10 3.38 -10.15
C GLY A 215 8.56 3.64 -10.53
N SER A 216 8.86 4.74 -11.23
CA SER A 216 10.22 5.05 -11.67
C SER A 216 11.06 5.64 -10.53
N HIS A 217 12.19 4.98 -10.21
CA HIS A 217 13.14 5.48 -9.22
C HIS A 217 13.74 6.83 -9.62
N ALA A 218 13.97 7.07 -10.90
CA ALA A 218 14.51 8.32 -11.42
C ALA A 218 13.61 9.52 -11.11
N LEU A 219 12.29 9.32 -11.12
CA LEU A 219 11.29 10.36 -10.84
C LEU A 219 10.98 10.45 -9.35
N THR A 220 10.87 9.34 -8.65
CA THR A 220 10.54 9.30 -7.21
C THR A 220 11.75 9.64 -6.33
N LYS A 221 12.96 9.37 -6.78
CA LYS A 221 14.26 9.59 -6.11
C LYS A 221 14.45 8.83 -4.80
N SER A 222 13.38 8.41 -4.15
CA SER A 222 13.42 7.68 -2.89
C SER A 222 12.17 6.84 -2.71
N HIS A 223 12.34 5.56 -2.31
CA HIS A 223 11.22 4.68 -1.95
C HIS A 223 10.40 5.22 -0.74
N SER A 224 11.03 5.98 0.14
CA SER A 224 10.38 6.64 1.27
C SER A 224 9.80 8.02 0.94
N ARG A 225 9.74 8.40 -0.35
CA ARG A 225 9.12 9.67 -0.75
C ARG A 225 7.63 9.66 -0.43
N HIS A 226 7.15 10.75 0.15
CA HIS A 226 5.74 10.97 0.42
C HIS A 226 5.09 11.66 -0.76
N LEU A 227 4.08 11.01 -1.35
CA LEU A 227 3.29 11.52 -2.46
C LEU A 227 1.99 12.11 -1.90
N HIS A 228 1.87 13.43 -1.98
CA HIS A 228 0.73 14.18 -1.44
C HIS A 228 -0.44 14.22 -2.42
N ILE A 229 -1.62 14.52 -1.93
CA ILE A 229 -2.89 14.53 -2.65
C ILE A 229 -2.82 15.34 -3.97
N ASP A 230 -2.24 16.55 -3.96
CA ASP A 230 -2.18 17.40 -5.15
C ASP A 230 -1.31 16.80 -6.26
N TYR A 231 -0.18 16.20 -5.89
CA TYR A 231 0.69 15.51 -6.84
C TYR A 231 -0.05 14.32 -7.50
N LEU A 232 -0.73 13.51 -6.71
CA LEU A 232 -1.44 12.32 -7.18
C LEU A 232 -2.68 12.70 -8.04
N ARG A 233 -3.40 13.77 -7.69
CA ARG A 233 -4.49 14.32 -8.51
C ARG A 233 -3.99 14.82 -9.86
N ASN A 234 -2.83 15.49 -9.88
CA ASN A 234 -2.20 15.96 -11.11
C ASN A 234 -1.75 14.83 -12.04
N LEU A 235 -1.48 13.63 -11.48
CA LEU A 235 -1.25 12.42 -12.27
C LEU A 235 -2.55 11.81 -12.84
N GLY A 236 -3.71 12.32 -12.44
CA GLY A 236 -5.02 11.89 -12.93
C GLY A 236 -5.70 10.81 -12.09
N LEU A 237 -5.19 10.47 -10.90
CA LEU A 237 -5.87 9.57 -9.99
C LEU A 237 -7.18 10.18 -9.46
N ASN A 238 -8.21 9.35 -9.34
CA ASN A 238 -9.50 9.74 -8.78
C ASN A 238 -9.40 9.81 -7.26
N ILE A 239 -9.18 11.03 -6.74
CA ILE A 239 -8.98 11.27 -5.31
C ILE A 239 -9.97 12.30 -4.80
N THR A 240 -10.73 11.92 -3.78
CA THR A 240 -11.58 12.82 -2.99
C THR A 240 -10.83 13.30 -1.75
N ALA A 241 -10.85 14.60 -1.48
CA ALA A 241 -10.22 15.13 -0.27
C ALA A 241 -11.13 14.93 0.94
N LEU A 242 -10.56 14.53 2.06
CA LEU A 242 -11.30 14.41 3.34
C LEU A 242 -11.89 15.76 3.77
N GLU A 243 -11.21 16.85 3.43
CA GLU A 243 -11.61 18.21 3.76
C GLU A 243 -12.88 18.69 3.00
N ASP A 244 -13.26 17.98 1.92
CA ASP A 244 -14.48 18.28 1.17
C ASP A 244 -15.75 17.83 1.91
N ASP A 245 -15.61 16.94 2.93
CA ASP A 245 -16.68 16.43 3.78
C ASP A 245 -16.22 16.38 5.25
N ALA A 246 -16.58 17.40 6.01
CA ALA A 246 -16.13 17.57 7.39
C ALA A 246 -16.62 16.42 8.32
N GLU A 247 -17.80 15.84 8.06
CA GLU A 247 -18.31 14.73 8.85
C GLU A 247 -17.57 13.43 8.55
N LEU A 248 -17.27 13.15 7.27
CA LEU A 248 -16.42 12.04 6.86
C LEU A 248 -15.04 12.18 7.48
N GLN A 249 -14.44 13.37 7.39
CA GLN A 249 -13.12 13.67 7.94
C GLN A 249 -13.07 13.39 9.45
N ASP A 250 -14.03 13.89 10.21
CA ASP A 250 -14.12 13.67 11.67
C ASP A 250 -14.16 12.18 12.01
N LYS A 251 -15.00 11.40 11.33
CA LYS A 251 -15.12 9.96 11.55
C LYS A 251 -13.82 9.22 11.22
N VAL A 252 -13.19 9.52 10.08
CA VAL A 252 -11.93 8.89 9.64
C VAL A 252 -10.81 9.21 10.62
N LEU A 253 -10.67 10.47 11.05
CA LEU A 253 -9.63 10.86 12.01
C LEU A 253 -9.89 10.30 13.40
N SER A 254 -11.14 10.19 13.84
CA SER A 254 -11.50 9.53 15.11
C SER A 254 -11.13 8.04 15.11
N ILE A 255 -11.35 7.34 13.99
CA ILE A 255 -10.89 5.95 13.81
C ILE A 255 -9.35 5.90 13.85
N HIS A 256 -8.67 6.80 13.14
CA HIS A 256 -7.23 6.87 13.12
C HIS A 256 -6.66 7.05 14.54
N HIS A 257 -7.08 8.08 15.26
CA HIS A 257 -6.57 8.39 16.59
C HIS A 257 -6.88 7.27 17.60
N SER A 258 -8.10 6.72 17.61
CA SER A 258 -8.45 5.59 18.48
C SER A 258 -7.62 4.34 18.19
N THR A 259 -7.29 4.09 16.92
CA THR A 259 -6.43 2.98 16.51
C THR A 259 -4.99 3.22 16.97
N MET A 260 -4.47 4.44 16.79
CA MET A 260 -3.12 4.80 17.24
C MET A 260 -2.97 4.69 18.77
N ILE A 261 -4.00 5.09 19.53
CA ILE A 261 -4.04 4.89 20.98
C ILE A 261 -4.03 3.39 21.32
N THR A 262 -4.85 2.59 20.64
CA THR A 262 -4.86 1.13 20.85
C THR A 262 -3.48 0.52 20.60
N ILE A 263 -2.85 0.84 19.48
CA ILE A 263 -1.51 0.35 19.13
C ILE A 263 -0.48 0.77 20.18
N SER A 264 -0.50 2.01 20.61
CA SER A 264 0.48 2.54 21.58
C SER A 264 0.29 1.97 22.99
N SER A 265 -0.96 1.64 23.36
CA SER A 265 -1.32 1.21 24.72
C SER A 265 -1.42 -0.30 24.91
N THR A 266 -1.30 -1.08 23.85
CA THR A 266 -1.45 -2.55 23.87
C THR A 266 -0.31 -3.24 23.13
N LYS A 267 -0.31 -4.57 23.10
CA LYS A 267 0.63 -5.38 22.29
C LYS A 267 0.21 -5.52 20.81
N ALA A 268 -0.91 -4.93 20.40
CA ALA A 268 -1.37 -5.02 19.01
C ALA A 268 -0.34 -4.45 18.04
N ALA A 269 0.04 -5.23 17.03
CA ALA A 269 1.02 -4.88 16.01
C ALA A 269 0.40 -4.74 14.61
N LYS A 270 -0.60 -5.57 14.30
CA LYS A 270 -1.49 -5.39 13.14
C LYS A 270 -2.92 -5.58 13.58
N ILE A 271 -3.82 -4.77 13.03
CA ILE A 271 -5.26 -4.83 13.30
C ILE A 271 -5.99 -4.85 11.96
N ILE A 272 -6.78 -5.91 11.73
CA ILE A 272 -7.77 -6.00 10.66
C ILE A 272 -9.11 -6.14 11.35
N GLU A 273 -10.03 -5.20 11.16
CA GLU A 273 -11.30 -5.16 11.90
C GLU A 273 -12.40 -4.54 11.08
N ASN A 274 -13.61 -5.08 11.18
CA ASN A 274 -14.77 -4.53 10.49
C ASN A 274 -15.70 -3.73 11.44
N GLN A 275 -16.67 -3.02 10.87
CA GLN A 275 -17.66 -2.22 11.60
C GLN A 275 -18.53 -3.02 12.60
N ASN A 276 -18.58 -4.33 12.48
CA ASN A 276 -19.35 -5.21 13.39
C ASN A 276 -18.49 -5.72 14.57
N GLY A 277 -17.22 -5.27 14.67
CA GLY A 277 -16.31 -5.66 15.72
C GLY A 277 -15.66 -7.04 15.53
N VAL A 278 -15.80 -7.65 14.35
CA VAL A 278 -15.05 -8.85 13.98
C VAL A 278 -13.63 -8.44 13.65
N SER A 279 -12.65 -9.04 14.32
CA SER A 279 -11.25 -8.60 14.22
C SER A 279 -10.27 -9.76 14.14
N PHE A 280 -9.15 -9.50 13.45
CA PHE A 280 -7.95 -10.30 13.43
C PHE A 280 -6.79 -9.41 13.87
N ILE A 281 -6.20 -9.70 15.03
CA ILE A 281 -5.18 -8.86 15.66
C ILE A 281 -3.92 -9.68 15.89
N ASN A 282 -2.82 -9.26 15.28
CA ASN A 282 -1.50 -9.80 15.56
C ASN A 282 -0.81 -8.96 16.63
N THR A 283 -0.12 -9.61 17.55
CA THR A 283 0.57 -8.96 18.68
C THR A 283 2.06 -9.25 18.64
N ILE A 284 2.85 -8.31 19.15
CA ILE A 284 4.26 -8.56 19.50
C ILE A 284 4.34 -9.03 20.94
N GLY A 285 5.27 -9.95 21.21
CA GLY A 285 5.48 -10.61 22.50
C GLY A 285 5.83 -9.67 23.66
#